data_3749977eca4813c6b9821ea43920ef6e
#
_entry.id   3749977eca4813c6b9821ea43920ef6e
#
_cell.length_a   1.000
_cell.length_b   1.000
_cell.length_c   1.000
_cell.angle_alpha   90.00
_cell.angle_beta   90.00
_cell.angle_gamma   90.00
#
_symmetry.space_group_name_H-M   'P 1'
#
loop_
_entity.id
_entity.type
_entity.pdbx_description
1 polymer ?
#
loop_
_entity_poly.entity_id
_entity_poly.type
_entity_poly.pdbx_seq_one_letter_code
_entity_poly.pdbx_strand_id
1 'polypeptide(L)'
;MDFAFYWSHTDAVSKTLFFILIALSLVSWVIGIMRVLNSRRQAERIADDLTANARISDAQQLPFEQRKMITEQLLLQQIARHRYALEKGLPVLGTTASIAPFIGLFGTVWGIFHALHSVGQSGQAGLAQVAGPVGEALIMTGLGLAVAIPAVVFYNIATRINKRALHIATDTAHALLAQVAR
;
A
#
# COMPACT_ATOMS: atom_id res chain seq x y z
N MET A 1 -30.44 0.12 14.53
CA MET A 1 -29.51 -1.01 14.76
C MET A 1 -28.72 -0.69 16.00
N ASP A 2 -28.92 -1.42 17.07
CA ASP A 2 -28.17 -1.19 18.31
C ASP A 2 -26.83 -1.90 18.23
N PHE A 3 -25.76 -1.11 17.97
CA PHE A 3 -24.39 -1.62 17.87
C PHE A 3 -23.97 -2.41 19.13
N ALA A 4 -24.49 -2.01 20.30
CA ALA A 4 -24.23 -2.71 21.54
C ALA A 4 -24.86 -4.12 21.57
N PHE A 5 -26.03 -4.28 20.98
CA PHE A 5 -26.70 -5.58 20.85
C PHE A 5 -25.94 -6.50 19.89
N TYR A 6 -25.51 -5.96 18.75
CA TYR A 6 -24.65 -6.66 17.81
C TYR A 6 -23.38 -7.19 18.48
N TRP A 7 -22.69 -6.30 19.22
CA TRP A 7 -21.40 -6.63 19.83
C TRP A 7 -21.51 -7.72 20.92
N SER A 8 -22.63 -7.76 21.67
CA SER A 8 -22.82 -8.77 22.73
C SER A 8 -23.04 -10.17 22.19
N HIS A 9 -23.62 -10.32 21.00
CA HIS A 9 -23.96 -11.61 20.37
C HIS A 9 -22.94 -12.12 19.36
N THR A 10 -21.98 -11.28 18.95
CA THR A 10 -20.92 -11.65 18.01
C THR A 10 -19.90 -12.58 18.68
N ASP A 11 -19.53 -13.64 18.00
CA ASP A 11 -18.54 -14.62 18.47
C ASP A 11 -17.10 -14.06 18.49
N ALA A 12 -16.19 -14.77 19.18
CA ALA A 12 -14.79 -14.34 19.34
C ALA A 12 -14.05 -14.24 18.01
N VAL A 13 -14.37 -15.09 17.03
CA VAL A 13 -13.71 -15.10 15.72
C VAL A 13 -14.08 -13.83 14.93
N SER A 14 -15.37 -13.51 14.86
CA SER A 14 -15.84 -12.31 14.16
C SER A 14 -15.31 -11.03 14.81
N LYS A 15 -15.21 -10.97 16.15
CA LYS A 15 -14.55 -9.86 16.85
C LYS A 15 -13.09 -9.72 16.48
N THR A 16 -12.36 -10.82 16.44
CA THR A 16 -10.94 -10.82 16.06
C THR A 16 -10.74 -10.32 14.64
N LEU A 17 -11.54 -10.80 13.68
CA LEU A 17 -11.47 -10.35 12.28
C LEU A 17 -11.81 -8.86 12.16
N PHE A 18 -12.78 -8.37 12.89
CA PHE A 18 -13.12 -6.95 12.93
C PHE A 18 -11.96 -6.08 13.43
N PHE A 19 -11.29 -6.47 14.52
CA PHE A 19 -10.12 -5.74 15.02
C PHE A 19 -8.94 -5.80 14.04
N ILE A 20 -8.73 -6.93 13.37
CA ILE A 20 -7.71 -7.05 12.31
C ILE A 20 -8.00 -6.06 11.18
N LEU A 21 -9.25 -5.97 10.72
CA LEU A 21 -9.63 -5.02 9.67
C LEU A 21 -9.44 -3.57 10.12
N ILE A 22 -9.79 -3.21 11.35
CA ILE A 22 -9.54 -1.87 11.90
C ILE A 22 -8.04 -1.57 11.94
N ALA A 23 -7.23 -2.50 12.44
CA ALA A 23 -5.77 -2.32 12.50
C ALA A 23 -5.18 -2.12 11.09
N LEU A 24 -5.58 -2.95 10.11
CA LEU A 24 -5.18 -2.81 8.72
C LEU A 24 -5.63 -1.47 8.12
N SER A 25 -6.84 -1.00 8.45
CA SER A 25 -7.34 0.30 8.03
C SER A 25 -6.47 1.43 8.56
N LEU A 26 -6.21 1.48 9.86
CA LEU A 26 -5.38 2.52 10.48
C LEU A 26 -3.95 2.54 9.89
N VAL A 27 -3.33 1.37 9.78
CA VAL A 27 -1.99 1.23 9.18
C VAL A 27 -2.00 1.72 7.73
N SER A 28 -3.02 1.34 6.95
CA SER A 28 -3.16 1.73 5.55
C SER A 28 -3.32 3.25 5.39
N TRP A 29 -4.15 3.90 6.22
CA TRP A 29 -4.33 5.35 6.20
C TRP A 29 -3.04 6.09 6.56
N VAL A 30 -2.38 5.68 7.65
CA VAL A 30 -1.12 6.31 8.09
C VAL A 30 -0.04 6.17 7.02
N ILE A 31 0.21 4.94 6.54
CA ILE A 31 1.20 4.69 5.51
C ILE A 31 0.81 5.37 4.19
N GLY A 32 -0.46 5.31 3.80
CA GLY A 32 -0.96 5.89 2.57
C GLY A 32 -0.73 7.40 2.49
N ILE A 33 -1.15 8.14 3.51
CA ILE A 33 -0.95 9.59 3.58
C ILE A 33 0.54 9.93 3.60
N MET A 34 1.33 9.27 4.49
CA MET A 34 2.77 9.50 4.56
C MET A 34 3.45 9.23 3.22
N ARG A 35 3.03 8.17 2.52
CA ARG A 35 3.64 7.80 1.23
C ARG A 35 3.34 8.80 0.13
N VAL A 36 2.10 9.21 -0.02
CA VAL A 36 1.73 10.21 -1.03
C VAL A 36 2.48 11.52 -0.82
N LEU A 37 2.58 11.99 0.44
CA LEU A 37 3.30 13.21 0.77
C LEU A 37 4.81 13.07 0.54
N ASN A 38 5.42 11.99 0.99
CA ASN A 38 6.85 11.75 0.84
C ASN A 38 7.25 11.51 -0.62
N SER A 39 6.44 10.77 -1.40
CA SER A 39 6.71 10.54 -2.82
C SER A 39 6.77 11.85 -3.60
N ARG A 40 5.88 12.81 -3.32
CA ARG A 40 5.92 14.13 -3.95
C ARG A 40 7.20 14.88 -3.62
N ARG A 41 7.55 14.97 -2.34
CA ARG A 41 8.76 15.67 -1.87
C ARG A 41 10.06 15.04 -2.40
N GLN A 42 10.12 13.72 -2.44
CA GLN A 42 11.28 13.01 -2.98
C GLN A 42 11.39 13.17 -4.49
N ALA A 43 10.28 13.16 -5.22
CA ALA A 43 10.26 13.39 -6.66
C ALA A 43 10.86 14.75 -7.05
N GLU A 44 10.61 15.79 -6.26
CA GLU A 44 11.16 17.13 -6.47
C GLU A 44 12.67 17.20 -6.21
N ARG A 45 13.18 16.44 -5.25
CA ARG A 45 14.60 16.46 -4.84
C ARG A 45 15.51 15.61 -5.70
N ILE A 46 15.00 14.58 -6.39
CA ILE A 46 15.82 13.64 -7.16
C ILE A 46 16.65 14.33 -8.23
N ALA A 47 16.07 15.27 -8.98
CA ALA A 47 16.78 15.98 -10.03
C ALA A 47 17.92 16.86 -9.46
N ASP A 48 17.68 17.52 -8.32
CA ASP A 48 18.68 18.36 -7.65
C ASP A 48 19.84 17.51 -7.11
N ASP A 49 19.55 16.37 -6.49
CA ASP A 49 20.55 15.45 -5.98
C ASP A 49 21.42 14.87 -7.10
N LEU A 50 20.83 14.51 -8.24
CA LEU A 50 21.57 14.01 -9.40
C LEU A 50 22.49 15.07 -10.00
N THR A 51 22.00 16.31 -10.14
CA THR A 51 22.83 17.41 -10.68
C THR A 51 23.95 17.81 -9.76
N ALA A 52 23.72 17.82 -8.45
CA ALA A 52 24.76 18.13 -7.45
C ALA A 52 25.89 17.11 -7.48
N ASN A 53 25.56 15.82 -7.57
CA ASN A 53 26.55 14.75 -7.59
C ASN A 53 27.31 14.63 -8.93
N ALA A 54 26.67 14.96 -10.05
CA ALA A 54 27.35 15.03 -11.34
C ALA A 54 28.42 16.14 -11.34
N ARG A 55 28.14 17.29 -10.74
CA ARG A 55 29.12 18.38 -10.59
C ARG A 55 30.34 18.00 -9.73
N ILE A 56 30.15 17.19 -8.70
CA ILE A 56 31.25 16.71 -7.84
C ILE A 56 32.15 15.76 -8.66
N SER A 57 31.60 14.91 -9.50
CA SER A 57 32.37 13.99 -10.34
C SER A 57 33.14 14.72 -11.46
N ASP A 58 32.59 15.81 -11.95
CA ASP A 58 33.25 16.64 -13.00
C ASP A 58 34.44 17.43 -12.45
N ALA A 59 34.48 17.73 -11.16
CA ALA A 59 35.59 18.39 -10.48
C ALA A 59 36.83 17.49 -10.27
N GLN A 60 36.73 16.17 -10.52
CA GLN A 60 37.86 15.24 -10.41
C GLN A 60 38.70 15.30 -11.69
N GLN A 61 40.00 15.57 -11.55
CA GLN A 61 40.98 15.61 -12.64
C GLN A 61 41.34 14.19 -13.18
N LEU A 62 40.37 13.48 -13.72
CA LEU A 62 40.52 12.12 -14.25
C LEU A 62 40.50 12.13 -15.77
N PRO A 63 41.12 11.13 -16.44
CA PRO A 63 40.99 10.91 -17.88
C PRO A 63 39.51 10.79 -18.25
N PHE A 64 39.14 11.32 -19.44
CA PHE A 64 37.78 11.43 -19.94
C PHE A 64 36.97 10.11 -19.81
N GLU A 65 37.52 8.98 -20.27
CA GLU A 65 36.85 7.68 -20.23
C GLU A 65 36.58 7.19 -18.80
N GLN A 66 37.52 7.41 -17.88
CA GLN A 66 37.36 7.03 -16.48
C GLN A 66 36.31 7.92 -15.81
N ARG A 67 36.32 9.21 -16.07
CA ARG A 67 35.35 10.17 -15.55
C ARG A 67 33.93 9.81 -16.00
N LYS A 68 33.74 9.53 -17.28
CA LYS A 68 32.45 9.11 -17.84
C LYS A 68 31.93 7.84 -17.15
N MET A 69 32.74 6.81 -17.02
CA MET A 69 32.37 5.54 -16.40
C MET A 69 32.02 5.71 -14.92
N ILE A 70 32.81 6.49 -14.17
CA ILE A 70 32.53 6.75 -12.75
C ILE A 70 31.24 7.55 -12.59
N THR A 71 31.02 8.58 -13.39
CA THR A 71 29.80 9.39 -13.36
C THR A 71 28.57 8.53 -13.65
N GLU A 72 28.63 7.67 -14.66
CA GLU A 72 27.54 6.76 -14.99
C GLU A 72 27.22 5.82 -13.83
N GLN A 73 28.22 5.18 -13.22
CA GLN A 73 28.02 4.30 -12.08
C GLN A 73 27.43 5.03 -10.87
N LEU A 74 27.89 6.25 -10.58
CA LEU A 74 27.35 7.07 -9.49
C LEU A 74 25.90 7.44 -9.72
N LEU A 75 25.54 7.86 -10.93
CA LEU A 75 24.15 8.21 -11.27
C LEU A 75 23.22 6.98 -11.18
N LEU A 76 23.64 5.84 -11.70
CA LEU A 76 22.88 4.59 -11.60
C LEU A 76 22.70 4.15 -10.14
N GLN A 77 23.76 4.24 -9.32
CA GLN A 77 23.67 3.93 -7.90
C GLN A 77 22.70 4.85 -7.19
N GLN A 78 22.69 6.13 -7.50
CA GLN A 78 21.76 7.09 -6.90
C GLN A 78 20.31 6.83 -7.32
N ILE A 79 20.06 6.60 -8.59
CA ILE A 79 18.73 6.22 -9.08
C ILE A 79 18.24 4.97 -8.35
N ALA A 80 19.09 3.97 -8.16
CA ALA A 80 18.72 2.75 -7.41
C ALA A 80 18.38 3.04 -5.93
N ARG A 81 19.15 3.92 -5.26
CA ARG A 81 18.86 4.35 -3.88
C ARG A 81 17.53 5.11 -3.77
N HIS A 82 17.28 6.05 -4.68
CA HIS A 82 16.02 6.78 -4.71
C HIS A 82 14.85 5.84 -5.00
N ARG A 83 15.00 4.89 -5.92
CA ARG A 83 14.00 3.86 -6.21
C ARG A 83 13.64 3.07 -4.96
N TYR A 84 14.63 2.56 -4.23
CA TYR A 84 14.39 1.83 -2.99
C TYR A 84 13.64 2.69 -1.95
N ALA A 85 14.05 3.95 -1.78
CA ALA A 85 13.38 4.88 -0.87
C ALA A 85 11.92 5.17 -1.29
N LEU A 86 11.66 5.29 -2.60
CA LEU A 86 10.32 5.49 -3.16
C LEU A 86 9.43 4.26 -3.03
N GLU A 87 9.95 3.05 -3.08
CA GLU A 87 9.20 1.79 -2.98
C GLU A 87 8.90 1.39 -1.53
N LYS A 88 9.63 1.94 -0.54
CA LYS A 88 9.46 1.62 0.88
C LYS A 88 8.02 1.88 1.35
N GLY A 89 7.35 0.87 1.92
CA GLY A 89 5.96 0.95 2.44
C GLY A 89 4.86 0.69 1.39
N LEU A 90 5.15 0.71 0.08
CA LEU A 90 4.18 0.30 -0.94
C LEU A 90 3.71 -1.16 -0.79
N PRO A 91 4.60 -2.12 -0.46
CA PRO A 91 4.16 -3.50 -0.26
C PRO A 91 3.07 -3.65 0.81
N VAL A 92 3.13 -2.85 1.88
CA VAL A 92 2.10 -2.89 2.94
C VAL A 92 0.74 -2.47 2.40
N LEU A 93 0.68 -1.38 1.62
CA LEU A 93 -0.57 -0.93 1.00
C LEU A 93 -1.11 -1.96 0.00
N GLY A 94 -0.24 -2.52 -0.83
CA GLY A 94 -0.60 -3.56 -1.80
C GLY A 94 -1.12 -4.83 -1.11
N THR A 95 -0.45 -5.28 -0.05
CA THR A 95 -0.87 -6.43 0.75
C THR A 95 -2.21 -6.17 1.44
N THR A 96 -2.39 -5.01 2.10
CA THR A 96 -3.67 -4.65 2.72
C THR A 96 -4.81 -4.63 1.69
N ALA A 97 -4.58 -4.02 0.53
CA ALA A 97 -5.55 -3.96 -0.55
C ALA A 97 -5.98 -5.35 -1.04
N SER A 98 -5.05 -6.30 -1.10
CA SER A 98 -5.31 -7.65 -1.57
C SER A 98 -5.94 -8.54 -0.50
N ILE A 99 -5.54 -8.43 0.76
CA ILE A 99 -5.94 -9.36 1.82
C ILE A 99 -7.24 -8.91 2.51
N ALA A 100 -7.48 -7.60 2.68
CA ALA A 100 -8.63 -7.12 3.44
C ALA A 100 -9.99 -7.63 2.92
N PRO A 101 -10.26 -7.71 1.59
CA PRO A 101 -11.51 -8.28 1.09
C PRO A 101 -11.68 -9.76 1.45
N PHE A 102 -10.59 -10.54 1.46
CA PHE A 102 -10.65 -11.96 1.83
C PHE A 102 -10.89 -12.16 3.32
N ILE A 103 -10.34 -11.28 4.18
CA ILE A 103 -10.66 -11.27 5.62
C ILE A 103 -12.16 -10.99 5.82
N GLY A 104 -12.70 -10.01 5.09
CA GLY A 104 -14.13 -9.71 5.11
C GLY A 104 -14.98 -10.89 4.64
N LEU A 105 -14.60 -11.50 3.52
CA LEU A 105 -15.28 -12.68 2.97
C LEU A 105 -15.23 -13.87 3.96
N PHE A 106 -14.07 -14.12 4.57
CA PHE A 106 -13.95 -15.16 5.59
C PHE A 106 -14.90 -14.89 6.76
N GLY A 107 -15.03 -13.63 7.21
CA GLY A 107 -15.97 -13.24 8.24
C GLY A 107 -17.42 -13.54 7.88
N THR A 108 -17.83 -13.33 6.62
CA THR A 108 -19.20 -13.70 6.18
C THR A 108 -19.41 -15.19 6.16
N VAL A 109 -18.46 -15.96 5.62
CA VAL A 109 -18.56 -17.43 5.57
C VAL A 109 -18.66 -18.00 6.99
N TRP A 110 -17.84 -17.50 7.91
CA TRP A 110 -17.86 -17.91 9.31
C TRP A 110 -19.20 -17.58 9.98
N GLY A 111 -19.68 -16.34 9.82
CA GLY A 111 -20.95 -15.90 10.43
C GLY A 111 -22.15 -16.68 9.92
N ILE A 112 -22.23 -16.92 8.60
CA ILE A 112 -23.30 -17.74 8.00
C ILE A 112 -23.22 -19.18 8.50
N PHE A 113 -22.03 -19.76 8.56
CA PHE A 113 -21.84 -21.11 9.09
C PHE A 113 -22.35 -21.21 10.53
N HIS A 114 -22.00 -20.25 11.37
CA HIS A 114 -22.41 -20.24 12.77
C HIS A 114 -23.93 -20.05 12.95
N ALA A 115 -24.54 -19.20 12.11
CA ALA A 115 -25.98 -19.00 12.09
C ALA A 115 -26.73 -20.30 11.73
N LEU A 116 -26.30 -20.98 10.68
CA LEU A 116 -26.91 -22.25 10.24
C LEU A 116 -26.71 -23.38 11.25
N HIS A 117 -25.54 -23.43 11.89
CA HIS A 117 -25.26 -24.41 12.94
C HIS A 117 -26.19 -24.24 14.15
N SER A 118 -26.42 -23.00 14.59
CA SER A 118 -27.37 -22.67 15.67
C SER A 118 -28.81 -23.13 15.37
N VAL A 119 -29.25 -22.88 14.14
CA VAL A 119 -30.60 -23.32 13.69
C VAL A 119 -30.71 -24.85 13.67
N GLY A 120 -29.65 -25.52 13.19
CA GLY A 120 -29.61 -26.99 13.16
C GLY A 120 -29.71 -27.62 14.56
N GLN A 121 -29.15 -26.97 15.58
CA GLN A 121 -29.25 -27.45 16.98
C GLN A 121 -30.60 -27.14 17.64
N SER A 122 -31.21 -26.00 17.30
CA SER A 122 -32.50 -25.61 17.90
C SER A 122 -33.71 -26.32 17.31
N GLY A 123 -33.57 -26.96 16.16
CA GLY A 123 -34.66 -27.61 15.45
C GLY A 123 -35.75 -26.68 14.93
N GLN A 124 -35.60 -25.38 15.10
CA GLN A 124 -36.56 -24.35 14.69
C GLN A 124 -36.07 -23.66 13.43
N ALA A 125 -36.44 -24.14 12.27
CA ALA A 125 -36.02 -23.63 10.94
C ALA A 125 -36.87 -22.41 10.50
N GLY A 126 -36.98 -21.36 11.33
CA GLY A 126 -37.68 -20.13 10.97
C GLY A 126 -36.76 -19.19 10.16
N LEU A 127 -37.24 -18.71 8.98
CA LEU A 127 -36.49 -17.74 8.16
C LEU A 127 -36.07 -16.49 8.95
N ALA A 128 -36.88 -16.05 9.88
CA ALA A 128 -36.60 -14.90 10.73
C ALA A 128 -35.41 -15.11 11.68
N GLN A 129 -35.08 -16.36 12.05
CA GLN A 129 -33.94 -16.66 12.91
C GLN A 129 -32.58 -16.64 12.16
N VAL A 130 -32.61 -16.80 10.83
CA VAL A 130 -31.40 -16.82 10.00
C VAL A 130 -31.13 -15.46 9.38
N ALA A 131 -32.17 -14.70 9.05
CA ALA A 131 -32.05 -13.45 8.32
C ALA A 131 -31.20 -12.38 9.07
N GLY A 132 -31.35 -12.28 10.39
CA GLY A 132 -30.57 -11.36 11.22
C GLY A 132 -29.07 -11.69 11.19
N PRO A 133 -28.65 -12.86 11.67
CA PRO A 133 -27.24 -13.26 11.68
C PRO A 133 -26.57 -13.29 10.30
N VAL A 134 -27.30 -13.68 9.25
CA VAL A 134 -26.77 -13.62 7.87
C VAL A 134 -26.56 -12.19 7.41
N GLY A 135 -27.52 -11.29 7.71
CA GLY A 135 -27.39 -9.86 7.42
C GLY A 135 -26.17 -9.24 8.13
N GLU A 136 -25.97 -9.63 9.39
CA GLU A 136 -24.81 -9.20 10.17
C GLU A 136 -23.49 -9.72 9.59
N ALA A 137 -23.46 -10.98 9.19
CA ALA A 137 -22.26 -11.54 8.54
C ALA A 137 -21.88 -10.75 7.29
N LEU A 138 -22.83 -10.34 6.43
CA LEU A 138 -22.55 -9.56 5.22
C LEU A 138 -21.85 -8.22 5.48
N ILE A 139 -22.03 -7.62 6.67
CA ILE A 139 -21.34 -6.39 7.07
C ILE A 139 -19.82 -6.59 7.06
N MET A 140 -19.33 -7.78 7.42
CA MET A 140 -17.89 -8.06 7.42
C MET A 140 -17.26 -7.94 6.04
N THR A 141 -17.95 -8.39 4.98
CA THR A 141 -17.46 -8.17 3.60
C THR A 141 -17.44 -6.69 3.24
N GLY A 142 -18.48 -5.94 3.61
CA GLY A 142 -18.52 -4.49 3.43
C GLY A 142 -17.35 -3.78 4.11
N LEU A 143 -17.01 -4.17 5.34
CA LEU A 143 -15.86 -3.65 6.07
C LEU A 143 -14.53 -4.01 5.39
N GLY A 144 -14.36 -5.24 4.92
CA GLY A 144 -13.18 -5.66 4.18
C GLY A 144 -12.95 -4.81 2.93
N LEU A 145 -14.01 -4.52 2.18
CA LEU A 145 -13.96 -3.63 1.01
C LEU A 145 -13.69 -2.17 1.39
N ALA A 146 -14.30 -1.68 2.46
CA ALA A 146 -14.09 -0.32 2.96
C ALA A 146 -12.62 -0.07 3.38
N VAL A 147 -11.92 -1.10 3.84
CA VAL A 147 -10.47 -1.06 4.14
C VAL A 147 -9.62 -1.16 2.87
N ALA A 148 -9.99 -2.05 1.95
CA ALA A 148 -9.21 -2.31 0.74
C ALA A 148 -9.21 -1.14 -0.24
N ILE A 149 -10.35 -0.49 -0.44
CA ILE A 149 -10.49 0.58 -1.44
C ILE A 149 -9.54 1.75 -1.20
N PRO A 150 -9.44 2.37 -0.01
CA PRO A 150 -8.46 3.40 0.26
C PRO A 150 -7.01 2.92 0.08
N ALA A 151 -6.70 1.69 0.49
CA ALA A 151 -5.37 1.12 0.35
C ALA A 151 -4.94 1.02 -1.12
N VAL A 152 -5.83 0.53 -2.01
CA VAL A 152 -5.59 0.51 -3.47
C VAL A 152 -5.38 1.92 -4.02
N VAL A 153 -6.20 2.87 -3.61
CA VAL A 153 -6.11 4.26 -4.09
C VAL A 153 -4.76 4.87 -3.72
N PHE A 154 -4.34 4.76 -2.46
CA PHE A 154 -3.04 5.25 -2.01
C PHE A 154 -1.87 4.54 -2.72
N TYR A 155 -1.95 3.23 -2.86
CA TYR A 155 -0.95 2.44 -3.57
C TYR A 155 -0.77 2.93 -5.02
N ASN A 156 -1.88 3.09 -5.75
CA ASN A 156 -1.86 3.52 -7.14
C ASN A 156 -1.35 4.95 -7.32
N ILE A 157 -1.78 5.89 -6.44
CA ILE A 157 -1.30 7.27 -6.48
C ILE A 157 0.21 7.32 -6.23
N ALA A 158 0.69 6.68 -5.16
CA ALA A 158 2.11 6.69 -4.82
C ALA A 158 2.95 6.01 -5.91
N THR A 159 2.51 4.87 -6.45
CA THR A 159 3.20 4.16 -7.54
C THR A 159 3.29 5.03 -8.80
N ARG A 160 2.24 5.76 -9.14
CA ARG A 160 2.24 6.66 -10.30
C ARG A 160 3.22 7.81 -10.13
N ILE A 161 3.26 8.43 -8.95
CA ILE A 161 4.21 9.51 -8.63
C ILE A 161 5.64 8.97 -8.72
N ASN A 162 5.91 7.81 -8.12
CA ASN A 162 7.22 7.19 -8.09
C ASN A 162 7.72 6.84 -9.50
N LYS A 163 6.87 6.25 -10.35
CA LYS A 163 7.23 5.94 -11.74
C LYS A 163 7.61 7.19 -12.52
N ARG A 164 6.83 8.27 -12.37
CA ARG A 164 7.12 9.55 -13.03
C ARG A 164 8.43 10.15 -12.54
N ALA A 165 8.68 10.12 -11.23
CA ALA A 165 9.92 10.63 -10.63
C ALA A 165 11.15 9.88 -11.14
N LEU A 166 11.09 8.54 -11.20
CA LEU A 166 12.17 7.72 -11.71
C LEU A 166 12.42 7.92 -13.21
N HIS A 167 11.37 8.15 -13.99
CA HIS A 167 11.52 8.47 -15.41
C HIS A 167 12.27 9.79 -15.60
N ILE A 168 11.85 10.85 -14.89
CA ILE A 168 12.55 12.14 -14.91
C ILE A 168 14.02 11.98 -14.45
N ALA A 169 14.26 11.19 -13.40
CA ALA A 169 15.62 10.91 -12.91
C ALA A 169 16.51 10.26 -13.98
N THR A 170 15.97 9.27 -14.70
CA THR A 170 16.67 8.58 -15.77
C THR A 170 16.98 9.53 -16.93
N ASP A 171 16.01 10.35 -17.34
CA ASP A 171 16.21 11.35 -18.40
C ASP A 171 17.27 12.39 -18.01
N THR A 172 17.23 12.87 -16.74
CA THR A 172 18.23 13.80 -16.21
C THR A 172 19.62 13.16 -16.21
N ALA A 173 19.75 11.90 -15.80
CA ALA A 173 21.02 11.19 -15.79
C ALA A 173 21.61 11.06 -17.22
N HIS A 174 20.78 10.72 -18.20
CA HIS A 174 21.23 10.68 -19.61
C HIS A 174 21.67 12.04 -20.13
N ALA A 175 20.94 13.11 -19.78
CA ALA A 175 21.33 14.47 -20.17
C ALA A 175 22.67 14.89 -19.56
N LEU A 176 22.91 14.56 -18.27
CA LEU A 176 24.19 14.83 -17.59
C LEU A 176 25.35 14.05 -18.21
N LEU A 177 25.15 12.76 -18.55
CA LEU A 177 26.16 11.96 -19.23
C LEU A 177 26.51 12.52 -20.61
N ALA A 178 25.52 13.04 -21.35
CA ALA A 178 25.76 13.69 -22.63
C ALA A 178 26.56 15.00 -22.53
N GLN A 179 26.44 15.72 -21.39
CA GLN A 179 27.26 16.93 -21.10
C GLN A 179 28.69 16.58 -20.76
N VAL A 180 28.93 15.52 -19.99
CA VAL A 180 30.29 15.02 -19.68
C VAL A 180 30.99 14.49 -20.91
N ALA A 181 30.25 14.07 -21.96
CA ALA A 181 30.76 13.56 -23.22
C ALA A 181 31.16 14.65 -24.23
N ARG A 182 30.96 15.92 -23.91
CA ARG A 182 31.41 17.08 -24.70
C ARG A 182 32.69 17.68 -24.15
#